data_da62a7e6c15c8f389429b7f740e1d4df
#
_entry.id   da62a7e6c15c8f389429b7f740e1d4df
#
_cell.length_a   1.000
_cell.length_b   1.000
_cell.length_c   1.000
_cell.angle_alpha   90.00
_cell.angle_beta   90.00
_cell.angle_gamma   90.00
#
_symmetry.space_group_name_H-M   'P 1'
#
loop_
_entity.id
_entity.type
_entity.pdbx_description
1 polymer ?
#
loop_
_entity_poly.entity_id
_entity_poly.type
_entity_poly.pdbx_seq_one_letter_code
_entity_poly.pdbx_strand_id
1 'polypeptide(L)'
;MSVRSYDEKVRKHLLESIKRQLDAEAAAVDAPSPPSIKVVPGAEAVYNDPGVTARLVAALRRDLGPDSAVEMPAKMTSEDFSAYGRAGVRAVLLHIGAVNPAELASGAKLPDLHSPKWVPELEPTLRSLVAAEVVMLTELFVAPGSVNK
;
A
#
# COMPACT_ATOMS: atom_id res chain seq x y z
N MET A 1 0.63 6.81 20.44
CA MET A 1 1.39 5.68 19.87
C MET A 1 0.66 5.20 18.63
N SER A 2 1.38 4.80 17.56
CA SER A 2 0.80 4.18 16.36
C SER A 2 1.17 2.69 16.36
N VAL A 3 0.19 1.83 16.11
CA VAL A 3 0.38 0.37 15.97
C VAL A 3 0.09 0.00 14.52
N ARG A 4 1.02 -0.71 13.90
CA ARG A 4 0.91 -1.16 12.51
C ARG A 4 1.19 -2.66 12.45
N SER A 5 0.43 -3.38 11.63
CA SER A 5 0.61 -4.81 11.39
C SER A 5 0.04 -5.17 10.02
N TYR A 6 0.54 -6.23 9.42
CA TYR A 6 -0.04 -6.79 8.19
C TYR A 6 -1.19 -7.76 8.46
N ASP A 7 -1.25 -8.30 9.68
CA ASP A 7 -2.20 -9.35 10.06
C ASP A 7 -3.04 -8.92 11.27
N GLU A 8 -4.35 -9.18 11.22
CA GLU A 8 -5.28 -8.77 12.27
C GLU A 8 -5.06 -9.55 13.59
N LYS A 9 -4.60 -10.81 13.53
CA LYS A 9 -4.27 -11.58 14.75
C LYS A 9 -3.05 -10.97 15.44
N VAL A 10 -2.06 -10.57 14.64
CA VAL A 10 -0.89 -9.87 15.15
C VAL A 10 -1.29 -8.52 15.76
N ARG A 11 -2.16 -7.76 15.10
CA ARG A 11 -2.69 -6.49 15.61
C ARG A 11 -3.39 -6.68 16.96
N LYS A 12 -4.29 -7.64 17.06
CA LYS A 12 -5.00 -7.97 18.29
C LYS A 12 -4.02 -8.32 19.41
N HIS A 13 -3.05 -9.21 19.13
CA HIS A 13 -2.04 -9.60 20.09
C HIS A 13 -1.19 -8.40 20.59
N LEU A 14 -0.81 -7.49 19.70
CA LEU A 14 -0.08 -6.27 20.05
C LEU A 14 -0.92 -5.38 20.99
N LEU A 15 -2.18 -5.14 20.68
CA LEU A 15 -3.05 -4.32 21.53
C LEU A 15 -3.27 -4.93 22.91
N GLU A 16 -3.49 -6.24 22.99
CA GLU A 16 -3.59 -6.98 24.26
C GLU A 16 -2.29 -6.94 25.06
N SER A 17 -1.15 -7.03 24.40
CA SER A 17 0.16 -6.96 25.06
C SER A 17 0.45 -5.57 25.60
N ILE A 18 0.11 -4.53 24.84
CA ILE A 18 0.21 -3.13 25.29
C ILE A 18 -0.66 -2.91 26.53
N LYS A 19 -1.89 -3.41 26.52
CA LYS A 19 -2.77 -3.30 27.68
C LYS A 19 -2.16 -3.96 28.91
N ARG A 20 -1.69 -5.21 28.79
CA ARG A 20 -1.06 -5.94 29.91
C ARG A 20 0.14 -5.20 30.49
N GLN A 21 0.98 -4.61 29.64
CA GLN A 21 2.15 -3.85 30.11
C GLN A 21 1.73 -2.58 30.85
N LEU A 22 0.75 -1.83 30.31
CA LEU A 22 0.27 -0.62 30.97
C LEU A 22 -0.39 -0.92 32.31
N ASP A 23 -1.16 -2.01 32.41
CA ASP A 23 -1.78 -2.45 33.68
C ASP A 23 -0.70 -2.84 34.69
N ALA A 24 0.36 -3.54 34.27
CA ALA A 24 1.46 -3.95 35.13
C ALA A 24 2.27 -2.74 35.62
N GLU A 25 2.57 -1.77 34.76
CA GLU A 25 3.27 -0.55 35.15
C GLU A 25 2.45 0.30 36.15
N ALA A 26 1.15 0.40 35.92
CA ALA A 26 0.27 1.11 36.85
C ALA A 26 0.23 0.43 38.22
N ALA A 27 0.21 -0.89 38.27
CA ALA A 27 0.26 -1.65 39.52
C ALA A 27 1.62 -1.51 40.21
N ALA A 28 2.72 -1.45 39.47
CA ALA A 28 4.08 -1.32 40.04
C ALA A 28 4.29 0.02 40.78
N VAL A 29 3.51 1.05 40.46
CA VAL A 29 3.59 2.37 41.09
C VAL A 29 2.39 2.69 42.00
N ASP A 30 1.58 1.69 42.34
CA ASP A 30 0.35 1.84 43.11
C ASP A 30 -0.58 2.98 42.54
N ALA A 31 -0.74 3.02 41.23
CA ALA A 31 -1.53 4.06 40.59
C ALA A 31 -2.98 4.06 41.13
N PRO A 32 -3.58 5.23 41.44
CA PRO A 32 -4.90 5.32 42.08
C PRO A 32 -6.06 4.85 41.20
N SER A 33 -5.81 4.64 39.87
CA SER A 33 -6.79 4.12 38.92
C SER A 33 -6.08 3.39 37.77
N PRO A 34 -6.74 2.42 37.14
CA PRO A 34 -6.17 1.74 35.97
C PRO A 34 -5.97 2.70 34.78
N PRO A 35 -5.01 2.43 33.91
CA PRO A 35 -4.75 3.27 32.74
C PRO A 35 -5.93 3.26 31.77
N SER A 36 -6.30 4.44 31.26
CA SER A 36 -7.29 4.56 30.22
C SER A 36 -6.64 4.40 28.84
N ILE A 37 -7.14 3.45 28.05
CA ILE A 37 -6.65 3.16 26.71
C ILE A 37 -7.76 3.41 25.71
N LYS A 38 -7.59 4.41 24.84
CA LYS A 38 -8.48 4.64 23.71
C LYS A 38 -7.82 4.16 22.43
N VAL A 39 -8.39 3.14 21.80
CA VAL A 39 -7.97 2.69 20.48
C VAL A 39 -8.78 3.44 19.43
N VAL A 40 -8.09 4.20 18.57
CA VAL A 40 -8.70 4.84 17.40
C VAL A 40 -8.47 3.91 16.21
N PRO A 41 -9.54 3.45 15.54
CA PRO A 41 -9.38 2.63 14.34
C PRO A 41 -8.62 3.40 13.25
N GLY A 42 -7.77 2.69 12.53
CA GLY A 42 -7.08 3.16 11.34
C GLY A 42 -7.44 2.31 10.12
N ALA A 43 -6.78 2.57 9.00
CA ALA A 43 -6.87 1.71 7.83
C ALA A 43 -6.18 0.37 8.10
N GLU A 44 -6.74 -0.70 7.54
CA GLU A 44 -6.17 -2.04 7.60
C GLU A 44 -5.15 -2.27 6.48
N ALA A 45 -4.50 -3.44 6.47
CA ALA A 45 -3.56 -3.80 5.42
C ALA A 45 -4.27 -3.95 4.07
N VAL A 46 -3.63 -3.45 3.01
CA VAL A 46 -4.05 -3.70 1.63
C VAL A 46 -3.48 -5.03 1.18
N TYR A 47 -4.36 -5.87 0.66
CA TYR A 47 -3.97 -7.11 -0.02
C TYR A 47 -4.41 -7.02 -1.48
N ASN A 48 -3.46 -7.04 -2.38
CA ASN A 48 -3.74 -7.15 -3.80
C ASN A 48 -4.21 -8.56 -4.13
N ASP A 49 -5.31 -8.69 -4.88
CA ASP A 49 -5.78 -9.99 -5.37
C ASP A 49 -4.69 -10.65 -6.24
N PRO A 50 -4.19 -11.85 -5.89
CA PRO A 50 -3.07 -12.44 -6.61
C PRO A 50 -3.36 -12.74 -8.08
N GLY A 51 -4.57 -13.18 -8.39
CA GLY A 51 -4.97 -13.51 -9.75
C GLY A 51 -5.06 -12.27 -10.64
N VAL A 52 -5.72 -11.22 -10.16
CA VAL A 52 -5.81 -9.94 -10.87
C VAL A 52 -4.43 -9.30 -11.00
N THR A 53 -3.63 -9.30 -9.92
CA THR A 53 -2.26 -8.77 -9.95
C THR A 53 -1.40 -9.45 -11.02
N ALA A 54 -1.41 -10.78 -11.07
CA ALA A 54 -0.64 -11.53 -12.06
C ALA A 54 -1.04 -11.18 -13.51
N ARG A 55 -2.36 -11.05 -13.77
CA ARG A 55 -2.88 -10.64 -15.09
C ARG A 55 -2.41 -9.23 -15.46
N LEU A 56 -2.57 -8.26 -14.55
CA LEU A 56 -2.19 -6.88 -14.80
C LEU A 56 -0.68 -6.72 -15.01
N VAL A 57 0.14 -7.38 -14.19
CA VAL A 57 1.61 -7.39 -14.35
C VAL A 57 2.02 -7.99 -15.69
N ALA A 58 1.39 -9.09 -16.11
CA ALA A 58 1.67 -9.71 -17.41
C ALA A 58 1.30 -8.75 -18.57
N ALA A 59 0.15 -8.08 -18.50
CA ALA A 59 -0.28 -7.11 -19.51
C ALA A 59 0.65 -5.89 -19.56
N LEU A 60 1.00 -5.31 -18.42
CA LEU A 60 1.92 -4.19 -18.34
C LEU A 60 3.27 -4.53 -18.97
N ARG A 61 3.84 -5.68 -18.62
CA ARG A 61 5.14 -6.12 -19.17
C ARG A 61 5.09 -6.43 -20.66
N ARG A 62 3.96 -6.97 -21.14
CA ARG A 62 3.75 -7.25 -22.57
C ARG A 62 3.68 -5.95 -23.39
N ASP A 63 2.95 -4.96 -22.92
CA ASP A 63 2.57 -3.78 -23.73
C ASP A 63 3.48 -2.57 -23.45
N LEU A 64 4.09 -2.47 -22.27
CA LEU A 64 4.96 -1.35 -21.88
C LEU A 64 6.43 -1.76 -21.67
N GLY A 65 6.75 -3.04 -21.83
CA GLY A 65 8.11 -3.58 -21.69
C GLY A 65 8.35 -4.32 -20.38
N PRO A 66 9.37 -5.20 -20.33
CA PRO A 66 9.59 -6.15 -19.24
C PRO A 66 9.83 -5.49 -17.87
N ASP A 67 10.38 -4.29 -17.85
CA ASP A 67 10.71 -3.54 -16.64
C ASP A 67 9.61 -2.59 -16.18
N SER A 68 8.45 -2.55 -16.87
CA SER A 68 7.34 -1.65 -16.56
C SER A 68 6.63 -1.96 -15.25
N ALA A 69 6.74 -3.17 -14.72
CA ALA A 69 6.14 -3.59 -13.47
C ALA A 69 7.13 -4.38 -12.63
N VAL A 70 7.49 -3.85 -11.48
CA VAL A 70 8.43 -4.47 -10.53
C VAL A 70 7.73 -4.78 -9.22
N GLU A 71 8.16 -5.86 -8.57
CA GLU A 71 7.70 -6.19 -7.24
C GLU A 71 8.38 -5.30 -6.21
N MET A 72 7.62 -4.81 -5.26
CA MET A 72 8.12 -4.00 -4.16
C MET A 72 7.97 -4.75 -2.83
N PRO A 73 8.92 -4.59 -1.89
CA PRO A 73 8.74 -5.08 -0.54
C PRO A 73 7.47 -4.50 0.11
N ALA A 74 6.82 -5.32 0.93
CA ALA A 74 5.67 -4.86 1.69
C ALA A 74 6.02 -3.65 2.57
N LYS A 75 5.16 -2.65 2.59
CA LYS A 75 5.36 -1.40 3.35
C LYS A 75 4.38 -1.30 4.51
N MET A 76 4.85 -0.84 5.66
CA MET A 76 4.03 -0.55 6.85
C MET A 76 3.36 0.83 6.75
N THR A 77 2.69 1.10 5.63
CA THR A 77 1.89 2.32 5.41
C THR A 77 0.41 2.04 5.67
N SER A 78 -0.37 3.09 5.86
CA SER A 78 -1.84 3.00 5.96
C SER A 78 -2.45 3.43 4.66
N GLU A 79 -3.52 2.74 4.21
CA GLU A 79 -4.22 3.05 2.98
C GLU A 79 -5.70 2.63 3.09
N ASP A 80 -6.61 3.56 2.84
CA ASP A 80 -8.06 3.31 2.93
C ASP A 80 -8.57 2.37 1.83
N PHE A 81 -7.81 2.19 0.77
CA PHE A 81 -8.09 1.26 -0.32
C PHE A 81 -8.31 -0.19 0.15
N SER A 82 -7.78 -0.55 1.32
CA SER A 82 -8.03 -1.84 1.98
C SER A 82 -9.52 -2.17 2.16
N ALA A 83 -10.38 -1.15 2.24
CA ALA A 83 -11.82 -1.31 2.41
C ALA A 83 -12.48 -2.06 1.25
N TYR A 84 -11.99 -1.90 0.02
CA TYR A 84 -12.51 -2.61 -1.15
C TYR A 84 -12.27 -4.12 -1.05
N GLY A 85 -11.06 -4.54 -0.72
CA GLY A 85 -10.72 -5.95 -0.55
C GLY A 85 -11.54 -6.61 0.56
N ARG A 86 -11.76 -5.90 1.67
CA ARG A 86 -12.61 -6.39 2.76
C ARG A 86 -14.09 -6.50 2.40
N ALA A 87 -14.56 -5.66 1.50
CA ALA A 87 -15.92 -5.77 0.94
C ALA A 87 -16.05 -6.89 -0.10
N GLY A 88 -15.01 -7.71 -0.31
CA GLY A 88 -15.01 -8.82 -1.25
C GLY A 88 -14.70 -8.42 -2.70
N VAL A 89 -14.30 -7.18 -2.95
CA VAL A 89 -13.86 -6.73 -4.27
C VAL A 89 -12.44 -7.24 -4.52
N ARG A 90 -12.22 -7.88 -5.67
CA ARG A 90 -10.87 -8.26 -6.10
C ARG A 90 -10.13 -7.00 -6.58
N ALA A 91 -9.41 -6.40 -5.67
CA ALA A 91 -8.78 -5.10 -5.86
C ALA A 91 -7.25 -5.21 -5.98
N VAL A 92 -6.66 -4.28 -6.70
CA VAL A 92 -5.20 -4.14 -6.84
C VAL A 92 -4.83 -2.67 -6.70
N LEU A 93 -3.93 -2.37 -5.79
CA LEU A 93 -3.31 -1.06 -5.63
C LEU A 93 -1.88 -1.12 -6.19
N LEU A 94 -1.60 -0.27 -7.16
CA LEU A 94 -0.28 -0.13 -7.78
C LEU A 94 0.32 1.24 -7.44
N HIS A 95 1.63 1.28 -7.33
CA HIS A 95 2.38 2.52 -7.17
C HIS A 95 3.02 2.88 -8.51
N ILE A 96 2.91 4.15 -8.90
CA ILE A 96 3.59 4.68 -10.09
C ILE A 96 4.85 5.39 -9.65
N GLY A 97 5.97 5.10 -10.30
CA GLY A 97 7.23 5.80 -10.09
C GLY A 97 7.09 7.26 -10.52
N ALA A 98 7.50 8.17 -9.64
CA ALA A 98 7.30 9.60 -9.84
C ALA A 98 8.57 10.43 -9.60
N VAL A 99 9.70 9.77 -9.42
CA VAL A 99 11.01 10.40 -9.17
C VAL A 99 11.92 10.18 -10.37
N ASN A 100 12.70 11.20 -10.70
CA ASN A 100 13.72 11.10 -11.74
C ASN A 100 14.71 9.97 -11.41
N PRO A 101 14.93 9.00 -12.33
CA PRO A 101 15.85 7.89 -12.08
C PRO A 101 17.28 8.34 -11.73
N ALA A 102 17.75 9.46 -12.31
CA ALA A 102 19.07 10.00 -12.00
C ALA A 102 19.15 10.55 -10.56
N GLU A 103 18.09 11.20 -10.09
CA GLU A 103 18.00 11.67 -8.71
C GLU A 103 17.96 10.50 -7.73
N LEU A 104 17.18 9.47 -8.05
CA LEU A 104 17.13 8.26 -7.24
C LEU A 104 18.50 7.56 -7.18
N ALA A 105 19.19 7.46 -8.31
CA ALA A 105 20.52 6.84 -8.40
C ALA A 105 21.61 7.65 -7.69
N SER A 106 21.44 8.95 -7.51
CA SER A 106 22.40 9.80 -6.80
C SER A 106 22.50 9.51 -5.29
N GLY A 107 21.54 8.77 -4.73
CA GLY A 107 21.43 8.53 -3.30
C GLY A 107 20.98 9.75 -2.50
N ALA A 108 20.49 10.80 -3.16
CA ALA A 108 19.95 11.98 -2.50
C ALA A 108 18.76 11.60 -1.59
N LYS A 109 18.69 12.23 -0.43
CA LYS A 109 17.54 12.04 0.47
C LYS A 109 16.33 12.78 -0.12
N LEU A 110 15.41 12.01 -0.64
CA LEU A 110 14.15 12.53 -1.18
C LEU A 110 13.22 13.00 -0.06
N PRO A 111 12.41 14.05 -0.31
CA PRO A 111 11.32 14.41 0.60
C PRO A 111 10.29 13.28 0.73
N ASP A 112 9.66 13.19 1.90
CA ASP A 112 8.54 12.25 2.11
C ASP A 112 7.33 12.65 1.24
N LEU A 113 6.50 11.67 0.86
CA LEU A 113 5.31 11.87 0.01
C LEU A 113 4.35 12.95 0.52
N HIS A 114 4.24 13.13 1.84
CA HIS A 114 3.40 14.16 2.46
C HIS A 114 4.16 15.46 2.77
N SER A 115 5.40 15.60 2.30
CA SER A 115 6.17 16.82 2.45
C SER A 115 5.71 17.88 1.44
N PRO A 116 5.59 19.14 1.83
CA PRO A 116 5.33 20.24 0.89
C PRO A 116 6.47 20.46 -0.12
N LYS A 117 7.61 19.81 0.10
CA LYS A 117 8.77 19.83 -0.82
C LYS A 117 8.78 18.66 -1.80
N TRP A 118 7.84 17.70 -1.67
CA TRP A 118 7.78 16.60 -2.59
C TRP A 118 7.12 17.03 -3.90
N VAL A 119 7.86 16.85 -5.00
CA VAL A 119 7.39 17.20 -6.35
C VAL A 119 7.65 16.02 -7.27
N PRO A 120 6.62 15.45 -7.91
CA PRO A 120 6.80 14.41 -8.92
C PRO A 120 7.38 14.99 -10.21
N GLU A 121 8.07 14.18 -10.96
CA GLU A 121 8.39 14.44 -12.38
C GLU A 121 7.09 14.43 -13.19
N LEU A 122 6.53 15.59 -13.47
CA LEU A 122 5.13 15.74 -13.90
C LEU A 122 4.82 14.97 -15.18
N GLU A 123 5.52 15.29 -16.28
CA GLU A 123 5.19 14.72 -17.60
C GLU A 123 5.47 13.22 -17.67
N PRO A 124 6.64 12.69 -17.27
CA PRO A 124 6.91 11.25 -17.29
C PRO A 124 5.95 10.46 -16.40
N THR A 125 5.62 11.00 -15.22
CA THR A 125 4.68 10.36 -14.29
C THR A 125 3.28 10.26 -14.89
N LEU A 126 2.75 11.35 -15.47
CA LEU A 126 1.44 11.34 -16.11
C LEU A 126 1.38 10.40 -17.33
N ARG A 127 2.43 10.38 -18.15
CA ARG A 127 2.51 9.43 -19.28
C ARG A 127 2.47 7.99 -18.80
N SER A 128 3.28 7.66 -17.81
CA SER A 128 3.34 6.30 -17.25
C SER A 128 2.02 5.90 -16.62
N LEU A 129 1.39 6.81 -15.87
CA LEU A 129 0.09 6.58 -15.24
C LEU A 129 -0.99 6.28 -16.29
N VAL A 130 -1.16 7.17 -17.28
CA VAL A 130 -2.17 7.00 -18.33
C VAL A 130 -1.91 5.73 -19.14
N ALA A 131 -0.65 5.46 -19.51
CA ALA A 131 -0.32 4.25 -20.26
C ALA A 131 -0.64 2.99 -19.44
N ALA A 132 -0.27 2.95 -18.17
CA ALA A 132 -0.57 1.83 -17.30
C ALA A 132 -2.08 1.63 -17.10
N GLU A 133 -2.83 2.71 -16.86
CA GLU A 133 -4.30 2.63 -16.73
C GLU A 133 -4.96 2.10 -18.00
N VAL A 134 -4.57 2.60 -19.17
CA VAL A 134 -5.12 2.11 -20.45
C VAL A 134 -4.85 0.62 -20.64
N VAL A 135 -3.63 0.15 -20.37
CA VAL A 135 -3.29 -1.27 -20.48
C VAL A 135 -4.11 -2.09 -19.48
N MET A 136 -4.18 -1.67 -18.23
CA MET A 136 -4.92 -2.39 -17.18
C MET A 136 -6.42 -2.45 -17.47
N LEU A 137 -7.03 -1.35 -17.88
CA LEU A 137 -8.45 -1.32 -18.23
C LEU A 137 -8.73 -2.17 -19.47
N THR A 138 -7.87 -2.12 -20.49
CA THR A 138 -7.98 -2.97 -21.66
C THR A 138 -7.91 -4.45 -21.28
N GLU A 139 -6.96 -4.84 -20.44
CA GLU A 139 -6.82 -6.21 -19.97
C GLU A 139 -8.04 -6.68 -19.16
N LEU A 140 -8.64 -5.80 -18.36
CA LEU A 140 -9.77 -6.18 -17.49
C LEU A 140 -11.10 -6.23 -18.25
N PHE A 141 -11.33 -5.34 -19.23
CA PHE A 141 -12.63 -5.17 -19.89
C PHE A 141 -12.71 -5.79 -21.29
N VAL A 142 -11.56 -6.04 -21.93
CA VAL A 142 -11.57 -6.76 -23.21
C VAL A 142 -11.59 -8.25 -22.94
N ALA A 143 -12.64 -8.94 -23.39
CA ALA A 143 -12.75 -10.39 -23.23
C ALA A 143 -11.58 -11.09 -23.96
N PRO A 144 -10.98 -12.14 -23.37
CA PRO A 144 -9.99 -12.95 -24.09
C PRO A 144 -10.58 -13.47 -25.40
N GLY A 145 -10.04 -13.00 -26.54
CA GLY A 145 -10.48 -13.42 -27.88
C GLY A 145 -11.15 -12.34 -28.74
N SER A 146 -11.37 -11.11 -28.25
CA SER A 146 -11.97 -10.04 -29.06
C SER A 146 -10.96 -9.22 -29.91
N VAL A 147 -9.67 -9.51 -29.82
CA VAL A 147 -8.60 -8.72 -30.48
C VAL A 147 -8.21 -9.28 -31.87
N ASN A 148 -8.87 -10.36 -32.33
CA ASN A 148 -8.63 -10.91 -33.68
C ASN A 148 -9.96 -10.98 -34.46
N LYS A 149 -10.43 -9.85 -35.01
CA LYS A 149 -11.25 -9.81 -36.22
C LYS A 149 -10.90 -8.60 -37.05
#